data_0add2a7ec201cb6fd6a8538547a87a25
#
_entry.id   0add2a7ec201cb6fd6a8538547a87a25
#
_cell.length_a   1.000
_cell.length_b   1.000
_cell.length_c   1.000
_cell.angle_alpha   90.00
_cell.angle_beta   90.00
_cell.angle_gamma   90.00
#
_symmetry.space_group_name_H-M   'P 1'
#
loop_
_entity.id
_entity.type
_entity.pdbx_description
1 polymer ?
#
loop_
_entity_poly.entity_id
_entity_poly.type
_entity_poly.pdbx_seq_one_letter_code
_entity_poly.pdbx_strand_id
1 'polypeptide(L)'
;MLPTNRQLLFAISSICFALIGVALYLQHAHDMLPCPLCVIQRYMFLAIGVASLVGAISGKVRVWTLVALLGAVGGLYTVGKHLYVIANPGFSCGIDPMETFLNKIPTAEYLPWLFRADGLCTGAVDQVLGLAIPQWSAVWFVVLTALLAWVLVRQRRAAKAHAGNTPA
;
A
#
# COMPACT_ATOMS: atom_id res chain seq x y z
N MET A 1 -19.78 19.38 -6.46
CA MET A 1 -20.11 18.02 -7.00
C MET A 1 -19.22 17.00 -6.31
N LEU A 2 -19.78 15.95 -5.67
CA LEU A 2 -18.99 14.89 -5.05
C LEU A 2 -18.41 13.97 -6.14
N PRO A 3 -17.13 13.57 -6.04
CA PRO A 3 -16.53 12.68 -7.04
C PRO A 3 -17.26 11.34 -7.10
N THR A 4 -17.32 10.74 -8.28
CA THR A 4 -17.89 9.40 -8.46
C THR A 4 -16.99 8.34 -7.82
N ASN A 5 -17.55 7.17 -7.48
CA ASN A 5 -16.74 6.08 -6.91
C ASN A 5 -15.61 5.64 -7.86
N ARG A 6 -15.81 5.73 -9.18
CA ARG A 6 -14.77 5.44 -10.17
C ARG A 6 -13.62 6.46 -10.14
N GLN A 7 -13.95 7.75 -10.05
CA GLN A 7 -12.95 8.81 -9.93
C GLN A 7 -12.13 8.68 -8.64
N LEU A 8 -12.79 8.31 -7.54
CA LEU A 8 -12.08 8.04 -6.27
C LEU A 8 -11.12 6.88 -6.39
N LEU A 9 -11.51 5.76 -7.02
CA LEU A 9 -10.60 4.64 -7.24
C LEU A 9 -9.44 5.02 -8.17
N PHE A 10 -9.69 5.85 -9.18
CA PHE A 10 -8.64 6.34 -10.06
C PHE A 10 -7.64 7.23 -9.29
N ALA A 11 -8.12 8.10 -8.42
CA ALA A 11 -7.29 8.93 -7.55
C ALA A 11 -6.45 8.07 -6.57
N ILE A 12 -7.06 7.06 -5.93
CA ILE A 12 -6.36 6.12 -5.05
C ILE A 12 -5.25 5.38 -5.81
N SER A 13 -5.53 4.91 -7.02
CA SER A 13 -4.53 4.27 -7.88
C SER A 13 -3.36 5.19 -8.18
N SER A 14 -3.65 6.42 -8.60
CA SER A 14 -2.63 7.44 -8.92
C SER A 14 -1.75 7.76 -7.70
N ILE A 15 -2.35 7.87 -6.51
CA ILE A 15 -1.60 8.08 -5.26
C ILE A 15 -0.68 6.89 -4.99
N CYS A 16 -1.14 5.64 -5.11
CA CYS A 16 -0.31 4.47 -4.87
C CYS A 16 0.90 4.41 -5.81
N PHE A 17 0.71 4.65 -7.10
CA PHE A 17 1.82 4.69 -8.05
C PHE A 17 2.77 5.85 -7.82
N ALA A 18 2.25 7.02 -7.43
CA ALA A 18 3.09 8.17 -7.06
C ALA A 18 3.95 7.87 -5.82
N LEU A 19 3.39 7.21 -4.79
CA LEU A 19 4.12 6.81 -3.59
C LEU A 19 5.24 5.80 -3.91
N ILE A 20 4.99 4.84 -4.80
CA ILE A 20 6.02 3.92 -5.30
C ILE A 20 7.10 4.71 -6.05
N GLY A 21 6.72 5.66 -6.90
CA GLY A 21 7.66 6.53 -7.62
C GLY A 21 8.54 7.34 -6.67
N VAL A 22 7.97 7.92 -5.61
CA VAL A 22 8.73 8.62 -4.56
C VAL A 22 9.69 7.67 -3.84
N ALA A 23 9.24 6.47 -3.48
CA ALA A 23 10.10 5.47 -2.83
C ALA A 23 11.29 5.06 -3.71
N LEU A 24 11.07 4.92 -5.03
CA LEU A 24 12.14 4.65 -6.01
C LEU A 24 13.09 5.84 -6.17
N TYR A 25 12.56 7.05 -6.21
CA TYR A 25 13.38 8.25 -6.25
C TYR A 25 14.30 8.34 -5.03
N LEU A 26 13.79 8.14 -3.82
CA LEU A 26 14.59 8.15 -2.60
C LEU A 26 15.64 7.04 -2.61
N GLN A 27 15.29 5.85 -3.09
CA GLN A 27 16.24 4.74 -3.23
C GLN A 27 17.42 5.08 -4.14
N HIS A 28 17.17 5.68 -5.30
CA HIS A 28 18.21 5.91 -6.30
C HIS A 28 18.93 7.26 -6.15
N ALA A 29 18.25 8.28 -5.60
CA ALA A 29 18.84 9.60 -5.42
C ALA A 29 19.57 9.76 -4.08
N HIS A 30 19.19 8.97 -3.08
CA HIS A 30 19.75 9.04 -1.72
C HIS A 30 20.36 7.71 -1.25
N ASP A 31 20.55 6.73 -2.14
CA ASP A 31 21.11 5.40 -1.85
C ASP A 31 20.42 4.68 -0.67
N MET A 32 19.13 4.95 -0.46
CA MET A 32 18.34 4.34 0.61
C MET A 32 17.91 2.92 0.23
N LEU A 33 18.70 1.93 0.61
CA LEU A 33 18.41 0.53 0.32
C LEU A 33 17.12 0.05 1.03
N PRO A 34 16.16 -0.53 0.30
CA PRO A 34 14.92 -0.97 0.90
C PRO A 34 15.12 -2.25 1.72
N CYS A 35 14.60 -2.26 2.94
CA CYS A 35 14.58 -3.43 3.79
C CYS A 35 13.45 -4.42 3.35
N PRO A 36 13.45 -5.68 3.81
CA PRO A 36 12.42 -6.65 3.47
C PRO A 36 10.99 -6.16 3.73
N LEU A 37 10.74 -5.52 4.88
CA LEU A 37 9.41 -4.96 5.20
C LEU A 37 9.04 -3.79 4.30
N CYS A 38 10.01 -2.98 3.84
CA CYS A 38 9.78 -1.92 2.88
C CYS A 38 9.35 -2.47 1.51
N VAL A 39 9.98 -3.56 1.07
CA VAL A 39 9.61 -4.25 -0.18
C VAL A 39 8.19 -4.81 -0.11
N ILE A 40 7.81 -5.45 1.01
CA ILE A 40 6.43 -5.93 1.21
C ILE A 40 5.43 -4.76 1.15
N GLN A 41 5.74 -3.62 1.75
CA GLN A 41 4.88 -2.43 1.66
C GLN A 41 4.72 -1.95 0.20
N ARG A 42 5.77 -2.01 -0.63
CA ARG A 42 5.65 -1.71 -2.08
C ARG A 42 4.69 -2.66 -2.78
N TYR A 43 4.74 -3.97 -2.49
CA TYR A 43 3.77 -4.93 -3.01
C TYR A 43 2.35 -4.58 -2.59
N MET A 44 2.13 -4.14 -1.34
CA MET A 44 0.80 -3.73 -0.87
C MET A 44 0.31 -2.47 -1.60
N PHE A 45 1.14 -1.43 -1.76
CA PHE A 45 0.79 -0.25 -2.55
C PHE A 45 0.49 -0.60 -4.01
N LEU A 46 1.28 -1.49 -4.62
CA LEU A 46 1.06 -1.96 -5.97
C LEU A 46 -0.27 -2.71 -6.09
N ALA A 47 -0.57 -3.61 -5.17
CA ALA A 47 -1.83 -4.35 -5.14
C ALA A 47 -3.04 -3.43 -4.99
N ILE A 48 -2.98 -2.43 -4.10
CA ILE A 48 -4.02 -1.41 -3.93
C ILE A 48 -4.18 -0.60 -5.21
N GLY A 49 -3.07 -0.13 -5.79
CA GLY A 49 -3.06 0.68 -7.01
C GLY A 49 -3.68 -0.04 -8.19
N VAL A 50 -3.24 -1.28 -8.46
CA VAL A 50 -3.76 -2.10 -9.56
C VAL A 50 -5.22 -2.47 -9.34
N ALA A 51 -5.60 -2.92 -8.14
CA ALA A 51 -7.00 -3.26 -7.84
C ALA A 51 -7.90 -2.03 -8.00
N SER A 52 -7.48 -0.86 -7.53
CA SER A 52 -8.25 0.38 -7.68
C SER A 52 -8.37 0.79 -9.15
N LEU A 53 -7.31 0.66 -9.95
CA LEU A 53 -7.32 0.95 -11.38
C LEU A 53 -8.29 0.02 -12.13
N VAL A 54 -8.18 -1.29 -11.88
CA VAL A 54 -9.07 -2.28 -12.50
C VAL A 54 -10.52 -2.03 -12.09
N GLY A 55 -10.77 -1.68 -10.83
CA GLY A 55 -12.10 -1.31 -10.35
C GLY A 55 -12.68 -0.07 -11.03
N ALA A 56 -11.84 0.93 -11.27
CA ALA A 56 -12.24 2.14 -11.99
C ALA A 56 -12.56 1.88 -13.46
N ILE A 57 -11.83 0.99 -14.13
CA ILE A 57 -12.00 0.69 -15.56
C ILE A 57 -13.15 -0.33 -15.79
N SER A 58 -13.15 -1.45 -15.05
CA SER A 58 -14.08 -2.57 -15.26
C SER A 58 -15.52 -2.29 -14.81
N GLY A 59 -15.74 -1.22 -14.05
CA GLY A 59 -17.05 -0.91 -13.47
C GLY A 59 -17.47 -1.81 -12.30
N LYS A 60 -16.74 -2.89 -12.01
CA LYS A 60 -16.97 -3.78 -10.85
C LYS A 60 -16.37 -3.17 -9.56
N VAL A 61 -16.78 -1.94 -9.27
CA VAL A 61 -16.20 -1.09 -8.22
C VAL A 61 -16.19 -1.80 -6.86
N ARG A 62 -17.27 -2.50 -6.47
CA ARG A 62 -17.38 -3.12 -5.14
C ARG A 62 -16.37 -4.24 -4.92
N VAL A 63 -16.21 -5.13 -5.89
CA VAL A 63 -15.29 -6.28 -5.79
C VAL A 63 -13.85 -5.79 -5.67
N TRP A 64 -13.46 -4.89 -6.57
CA TRP A 64 -12.10 -4.39 -6.60
C TRP A 64 -11.76 -3.46 -5.42
N THR A 65 -12.75 -2.73 -4.89
CA THR A 65 -12.56 -1.98 -3.63
C THR A 65 -12.32 -2.92 -2.46
N LEU A 66 -12.98 -4.09 -2.39
CA LEU A 66 -12.70 -5.09 -1.36
C LEU A 66 -11.30 -5.67 -1.48
N VAL A 67 -10.85 -5.99 -2.71
CA VAL A 67 -9.48 -6.46 -2.96
C VAL A 67 -8.45 -5.41 -2.55
N ALA A 68 -8.67 -4.14 -2.93
CA ALA A 68 -7.81 -3.03 -2.54
C ALA A 68 -7.78 -2.84 -1.02
N LEU A 69 -8.92 -2.99 -0.34
CA LEU A 69 -9.00 -2.87 1.12
C LEU A 69 -8.24 -3.99 1.84
N LEU A 70 -8.26 -5.23 1.32
CA LEU A 70 -7.43 -6.31 1.85
C LEU A 70 -5.94 -5.98 1.73
N GLY A 71 -5.51 -5.42 0.60
CA GLY A 71 -4.15 -4.91 0.43
C GLY A 71 -3.80 -3.80 1.43
N ALA A 72 -4.72 -2.87 1.68
CA ALA A 72 -4.50 -1.78 2.63
C ALA A 72 -4.38 -2.29 4.08
N VAL A 73 -5.21 -3.25 4.49
CA VAL A 73 -5.12 -3.89 5.81
C VAL A 73 -3.82 -4.68 5.95
N GLY A 74 -3.41 -5.43 4.91
CA GLY A 74 -2.10 -6.10 4.87
C GLY A 74 -0.94 -5.12 4.99
N GLY A 75 -1.04 -3.97 4.34
CA GLY A 75 -0.08 -2.87 4.46
C GLY A 75 0.00 -2.29 5.87
N LEU A 76 -1.15 -2.05 6.53
CA LEU A 76 -1.21 -1.62 7.93
C LEU A 76 -0.53 -2.61 8.87
N TYR A 77 -0.78 -3.91 8.69
CA TYR A 77 -0.12 -4.94 9.48
C TYR A 77 1.40 -4.92 9.28
N THR A 78 1.85 -4.84 8.02
CA THR A 78 3.27 -4.84 7.67
C THR A 78 3.99 -3.61 8.22
N VAL A 79 3.39 -2.43 8.09
CA VAL A 79 3.99 -1.20 8.62
C VAL A 79 3.97 -1.16 10.14
N GLY A 80 2.93 -1.69 10.79
CA GLY A 80 2.87 -1.84 12.24
C GLY A 80 4.00 -2.72 12.76
N LYS A 81 4.24 -3.87 12.10
CA LYS A 81 5.38 -4.73 12.40
C LYS A 81 6.72 -4.02 12.20
N HIS A 82 6.85 -3.22 11.13
CA HIS A 82 8.07 -2.46 10.86
C HIS A 82 8.36 -1.41 11.95
N LEU A 83 7.36 -0.64 12.35
CA LEU A 83 7.50 0.34 13.44
C LEU A 83 7.82 -0.33 14.78
N TYR A 84 7.24 -1.51 15.04
CA TYR A 84 7.55 -2.29 16.24
C TYR A 84 9.03 -2.72 16.27
N VAL A 85 9.57 -3.21 15.15
CA VAL A 85 10.99 -3.60 15.04
C VAL A 85 11.91 -2.41 15.25
N ILE A 86 11.58 -1.24 14.68
CA ILE A 86 12.37 -0.01 14.89
C ILE A 86 12.35 0.42 16.36
N ALA A 87 11.22 0.30 17.04
CA ALA A 87 11.08 0.65 18.47
C ALA A 87 11.77 -0.34 19.41
N ASN A 88 12.06 -1.56 18.93
CA ASN A 88 12.68 -2.64 19.73
C ASN A 88 13.92 -3.20 19.00
N PRO A 89 15.08 -2.56 19.07
CA PRO A 89 16.27 -2.92 18.29
C PRO A 89 16.82 -4.34 18.56
N GLY A 90 16.38 -5.00 19.63
CA GLY A 90 16.73 -6.40 19.93
C GLY A 90 15.97 -7.43 19.08
N PHE A 91 14.93 -7.01 18.35
CA PHE A 91 14.19 -7.89 17.45
C PHE A 91 14.69 -7.71 16.02
N SER A 92 15.15 -8.80 15.43
CA SER A 92 15.45 -8.84 13.99
C SER A 92 14.14 -8.79 13.19
N CYS A 93 14.13 -8.10 12.05
CA CYS A 93 13.01 -8.19 11.11
C CYS A 93 12.99 -9.51 10.33
N GLY A 94 13.77 -10.51 10.76
CA GLY A 94 13.94 -11.76 10.05
C GLY A 94 14.74 -11.55 8.76
N ILE A 95 15.83 -10.76 8.85
CA ILE A 95 16.65 -10.36 7.71
C ILE A 95 17.02 -11.56 6.86
N ASP A 96 17.65 -12.58 7.45
CA ASP A 96 18.16 -13.71 6.67
C ASP A 96 17.09 -14.55 5.97
N PRO A 97 16.03 -15.08 6.64
CA PRO A 97 15.05 -15.92 5.96
C PRO A 97 14.07 -15.11 5.10
N MET A 98 13.65 -13.91 5.54
CA MET A 98 12.68 -13.10 4.81
C MET A 98 13.31 -12.42 3.60
N GLU A 99 14.51 -11.88 3.73
CA GLU A 99 15.31 -11.31 2.66
C GLU A 99 15.60 -12.36 1.59
N THR A 100 16.11 -13.53 1.99
CA THR A 100 16.38 -14.65 1.08
C THR A 100 15.13 -15.09 0.35
N PHE A 101 13.98 -15.15 1.04
CA PHE A 101 12.71 -15.52 0.43
C PHE A 101 12.26 -14.48 -0.60
N LEU A 102 12.27 -13.18 -0.23
CA LEU A 102 11.84 -12.09 -1.13
C LEU A 102 12.74 -11.99 -2.36
N ASN A 103 14.06 -12.11 -2.19
CA ASN A 103 15.01 -12.00 -3.29
C ASN A 103 14.99 -13.22 -4.24
N LYS A 104 14.38 -14.35 -3.84
CA LYS A 104 14.11 -15.52 -4.70
C LYS A 104 12.82 -15.41 -5.50
N ILE A 105 11.95 -14.43 -5.20
CA ILE A 105 10.71 -14.25 -5.96
C ILE A 105 11.08 -13.73 -7.36
N PRO A 106 10.47 -14.27 -8.44
CA PRO A 106 10.79 -13.85 -9.82
C PRO A 106 10.73 -12.34 -10.05
N THR A 107 9.85 -11.63 -9.34
CA THR A 107 9.75 -10.16 -9.43
C THR A 107 10.99 -9.45 -8.91
N ALA A 108 11.68 -9.97 -7.89
CA ALA A 108 12.93 -9.40 -7.40
C ALA A 108 14.10 -9.71 -8.34
N GLU A 109 14.03 -10.82 -9.07
CA GLU A 109 15.04 -11.21 -10.08
C GLU A 109 14.89 -10.40 -11.37
N TYR A 110 13.65 -10.22 -11.89
CA TYR A 110 13.39 -9.48 -13.12
C TYR A 110 13.35 -7.94 -12.93
N LEU A 111 12.96 -7.47 -11.75
CA LEU A 111 12.84 -6.04 -11.41
C LEU A 111 13.59 -5.75 -10.09
N PRO A 112 14.91 -5.98 -10.02
CA PRO A 112 15.68 -5.83 -8.79
C PRO A 112 15.64 -4.40 -8.24
N TRP A 113 15.63 -3.41 -9.12
CA TRP A 113 15.53 -2.00 -8.76
C TRP A 113 14.23 -1.62 -8.02
N LEU A 114 13.19 -2.46 -8.10
CA LEU A 114 11.89 -2.23 -7.45
C LEU A 114 11.68 -3.14 -6.24
N PHE A 115 12.09 -4.42 -6.31
CA PHE A 115 11.67 -5.46 -5.36
C PHE A 115 12.82 -6.15 -4.64
N ARG A 116 14.07 -5.82 -4.92
CA ARG A 116 15.20 -6.41 -4.19
C ARG A 116 15.32 -5.79 -2.80
N ALA A 117 15.49 -6.64 -1.80
CA ALA A 117 15.64 -6.24 -0.41
C ALA A 117 17.11 -6.40 -0.01
N ASP A 118 17.82 -5.29 0.16
CA ASP A 118 19.25 -5.27 0.50
C ASP A 118 19.52 -4.40 1.75
N GLY A 119 18.48 -3.80 2.37
CA GLY A 119 18.60 -2.87 3.49
C GLY A 119 18.23 -3.47 4.84
N LEU A 120 18.77 -2.87 5.91
CA LEU A 120 18.42 -3.22 7.29
C LEU A 120 17.11 -2.54 7.69
N CYS A 121 16.23 -3.25 8.41
CA CYS A 121 14.97 -2.66 8.89
C CYS A 121 15.21 -1.55 9.95
N THR A 122 16.28 -1.65 10.71
CA THR A 122 16.70 -0.63 11.69
C THR A 122 17.45 0.55 11.06
N GLY A 123 17.95 0.40 9.83
CA GLY A 123 18.62 1.45 9.06
C GLY A 123 17.67 2.41 8.34
N ALA A 124 16.38 2.10 8.26
CA ALA A 124 15.36 2.97 7.63
C ALA A 124 14.95 4.17 8.53
N VAL A 125 15.91 4.74 9.24
CA VAL A 125 15.69 5.86 10.18
C VAL A 125 15.84 7.22 9.49
N ASP A 126 16.21 7.23 8.20
CA ASP A 126 16.32 8.46 7.42
C ASP A 126 14.99 9.22 7.43
N GLN A 127 15.06 10.43 7.95
CA GLN A 127 13.89 11.28 8.12
C GLN A 127 13.68 12.16 6.88
N VAL A 128 12.49 12.06 6.31
CA VAL A 128 12.01 12.98 5.28
C VAL A 128 10.94 13.85 5.89
N LEU A 129 11.16 15.16 5.92
CA LEU A 129 10.26 16.14 6.55
C LEU A 129 9.92 15.83 8.02
N GLY A 130 10.90 15.32 8.78
CA GLY A 130 10.75 15.05 10.22
C GLY A 130 10.09 13.72 10.58
N LEU A 131 9.71 12.91 9.59
CA LEU A 131 9.17 11.56 9.79
C LEU A 131 10.06 10.52 9.08
N ALA A 132 10.27 9.39 9.71
CA ALA A 132 10.92 8.25 9.08
C ALA A 132 10.03 7.67 7.96
N ILE A 133 10.64 7.10 6.92
CA ILE A 133 9.92 6.53 5.76
C ILE A 133 8.82 5.54 6.17
N PRO A 134 9.01 4.63 7.15
CA PRO A 134 7.92 3.76 7.61
C PRO A 134 6.75 4.50 8.26
N GLN A 135 7.00 5.64 8.91
CA GLN A 135 5.94 6.47 9.49
C GLN A 135 5.09 7.12 8.39
N TRP A 136 5.71 7.60 7.31
CA TRP A 136 4.99 8.07 6.13
C TRP A 136 4.13 6.97 5.50
N SER A 137 4.69 5.76 5.38
CA SER A 137 3.92 4.59 4.90
C SER A 137 2.71 4.30 5.79
N ALA A 138 2.85 4.39 7.12
CA ALA A 138 1.75 4.20 8.06
C ALA A 138 0.63 5.23 7.84
N VAL A 139 0.96 6.50 7.72
CA VAL A 139 -0.01 7.58 7.44
C VAL A 139 -0.78 7.26 6.16
N TRP A 140 -0.08 6.91 5.07
CA TRP A 140 -0.72 6.62 3.80
C TRP A 140 -1.59 5.36 3.84
N PHE A 141 -1.18 4.28 4.51
CA PHE A 141 -2.03 3.09 4.66
C PHE A 141 -3.30 3.39 5.46
N VAL A 142 -3.24 4.24 6.49
CA VAL A 142 -4.42 4.70 7.25
C VAL A 142 -5.35 5.49 6.33
N VAL A 143 -4.83 6.47 5.59
CA VAL A 143 -5.61 7.30 4.66
C VAL A 143 -6.26 6.43 3.58
N LEU A 144 -5.51 5.54 2.93
CA LEU A 144 -6.03 4.65 1.89
C LEU A 144 -7.11 3.71 2.42
N THR A 145 -6.91 3.15 3.63
CA THR A 145 -7.91 2.29 4.28
C THR A 145 -9.21 3.06 4.55
N ALA A 146 -9.10 4.28 5.08
CA ALA A 146 -10.26 5.14 5.33
C ALA A 146 -11.01 5.51 4.04
N LEU A 147 -10.29 5.87 2.99
CA LEU A 147 -10.87 6.20 1.69
C LEU A 147 -11.58 5.00 1.05
N LEU A 148 -10.96 3.82 1.06
CA LEU A 148 -11.55 2.59 0.52
C LEU A 148 -12.78 2.16 1.32
N ALA A 149 -12.72 2.23 2.65
CA ALA A 149 -13.87 1.97 3.52
C ALA A 149 -15.01 2.95 3.23
N TRP A 150 -14.71 4.23 3.06
CA TRP A 150 -15.71 5.23 2.69
C TRP A 150 -16.37 4.95 1.35
N VAL A 151 -15.60 4.55 0.32
CA VAL A 151 -16.13 4.13 -0.99
C VAL A 151 -17.09 2.95 -0.82
N LEU A 152 -16.76 1.95 0.00
CA LEU A 152 -17.65 0.81 0.27
C LEU A 152 -18.94 1.21 0.97
N VAL A 153 -18.86 2.10 1.96
CA VAL A 153 -20.05 2.59 2.68
C VAL A 153 -20.98 3.35 1.73
N ARG A 154 -20.42 4.22 0.88
CA ARG A 154 -21.19 4.92 -0.16
C ARG A 154 -21.93 3.97 -1.09
N GLN A 155 -21.25 2.92 -1.56
CA GLN A 155 -21.85 1.90 -2.42
C GLN A 155 -22.99 1.16 -1.73
N ARG A 156 -22.83 0.78 -0.45
CA ARG A 156 -23.86 0.12 0.34
C ARG A 156 -25.09 1.01 0.52
N ARG A 157 -24.89 2.30 0.78
CA ARG A 157 -25.99 3.27 0.92
C ARG A 157 -26.77 3.45 -0.39
N ALA A 158 -26.07 3.57 -1.52
CA ALA A 158 -26.69 3.67 -2.84
C ALA A 158 -27.50 2.42 -3.20
N ALA A 159 -26.97 1.22 -2.93
CA ALA A 159 -27.69 -0.04 -3.18
C ALA A 159 -28.97 -0.15 -2.33
N LYS A 160 -28.93 0.26 -1.06
CA LYS A 160 -30.13 0.27 -0.19
C LYS A 160 -31.18 1.26 -0.66
N ALA A 161 -30.79 2.45 -1.13
CA ALA A 161 -31.72 3.45 -1.65
C ALA A 161 -32.46 2.95 -2.92
N HIS A 162 -31.77 2.21 -3.80
CA HIS A 162 -32.40 1.60 -4.96
C HIS A 162 -33.37 0.46 -4.59
N ALA A 163 -33.02 -0.38 -3.62
CA ALA A 163 -33.87 -1.49 -3.19
C ALA A 163 -35.16 -1.03 -2.49
N GLY A 164 -35.12 0.11 -1.79
CA GLY A 164 -36.29 0.67 -1.11
C GLY A 164 -37.28 1.44 -2.02
N ASN A 165 -36.88 1.70 -3.28
CA ASN A 165 -37.67 2.51 -4.22
C ASN A 165 -38.31 1.67 -5.37
N THR A 166 -38.26 0.34 -5.26
CA THR A 166 -38.93 -0.58 -6.18
C THR A 166 -40.38 -0.74 -5.72
N PRO A 167 -41.41 -0.19 -6.44
CA PRO A 167 -42.80 -0.42 -6.10
C PRO A 167 -43.14 -1.89 -6.32
N ALA A 168 -43.93 -2.45 -5.41
CA ALA A 168 -44.47 -3.82 -5.48
C ALA A 168 -45.46 -3.95 -6.63
#